data_23fb15e381849e8ca81009ec34fac179
#
_entry.id   23fb15e381849e8ca81009ec34fac179
#
_cell.length_a   1.000
_cell.length_b   1.000
_cell.length_c   1.000
_cell.angle_alpha   90.00
_cell.angle_beta   90.00
_cell.angle_gamma   90.00
#
_symmetry.space_group_name_H-M   'P 1'
#
loop_
_entity.id
_entity.type
_entity.pdbx_description
1 polymer ?
#
loop_
_entity_poly.entity_id
_entity_poly.type
_entity_poly.pdbx_seq_one_letter_code
_entity_poly.pdbx_strand_id
1 'polypeptide(L)'
;MKAWKKKGVAMLLAMSVCAAPVSAFASSVNISSGLNLEMDAAESTFDDSRIVYGEAAPDTEITFTVSRLNHWGKAVEIYEDTITVGSMGLFSTTLPLEKGNNYITLTAVEDGEETVQEEVVIRRVSKTVKKQLQRMIALPGLHTNLR
;
A
#
# COMPACT_ATOMS: atom_id res chain seq x y z
N MET A 1 -47.42 -37.58 -29.39
CA MET A 1 -46.05 -37.52 -28.77
C MET A 1 -45.39 -36.24 -29.19
N LYS A 2 -45.24 -35.30 -28.27
CA LYS A 2 -44.60 -34.03 -28.56
C LYS A 2 -43.09 -34.17 -28.28
N ALA A 3 -42.27 -34.10 -29.32
CA ALA A 3 -40.83 -34.03 -29.20
C ALA A 3 -40.43 -32.68 -28.60
N TRP A 4 -39.92 -32.69 -27.38
CA TRP A 4 -39.30 -31.51 -26.78
C TRP A 4 -37.93 -31.31 -27.37
N LYS A 5 -37.83 -30.34 -28.25
CA LYS A 5 -36.53 -29.84 -28.69
C LYS A 5 -35.92 -29.05 -27.54
N LYS A 6 -35.02 -29.66 -26.80
CA LYS A 6 -34.11 -28.96 -25.88
C LYS A 6 -33.17 -28.09 -26.69
N LYS A 7 -33.46 -26.81 -26.79
CA LYS A 7 -32.51 -25.83 -27.29
C LYS A 7 -31.48 -25.64 -26.17
N GLY A 8 -30.36 -26.33 -26.30
CA GLY A 8 -29.19 -26.07 -25.53
C GLY A 8 -28.63 -24.70 -25.92
N VAL A 9 -28.87 -23.70 -25.10
CA VAL A 9 -28.11 -22.43 -25.18
C VAL A 9 -26.76 -22.72 -24.59
N ALA A 10 -25.80 -23.03 -25.45
CA ALA A 10 -24.39 -23.00 -25.08
C ALA A 10 -24.03 -21.53 -24.88
N MET A 11 -24.05 -21.10 -23.63
CA MET A 11 -23.53 -19.81 -23.21
C MET A 11 -22.00 -19.94 -23.16
N LEU A 12 -21.37 -19.68 -24.30
CA LEU A 12 -19.94 -19.47 -24.41
C LEU A 12 -19.62 -18.17 -23.67
N LEU A 13 -19.30 -18.30 -22.39
CA LEU A 13 -18.58 -17.27 -21.64
C LEU A 13 -17.16 -17.19 -22.22
N ALA A 14 -17.01 -16.43 -23.29
CA ALA A 14 -15.72 -15.91 -23.69
C ALA A 14 -15.25 -14.96 -22.58
N MET A 15 -14.48 -15.48 -21.62
CA MET A 15 -13.64 -14.67 -20.79
C MET A 15 -12.57 -14.06 -21.70
N SER A 16 -12.90 -12.97 -22.35
CA SER A 16 -11.94 -12.05 -22.89
C SER A 16 -11.22 -11.44 -21.71
N VAL A 17 -10.10 -12.06 -21.33
CA VAL A 17 -9.08 -11.39 -20.55
C VAL A 17 -8.51 -10.32 -21.49
N CYS A 18 -9.16 -9.18 -21.56
CA CYS A 18 -8.53 -7.97 -22.01
C CYS A 18 -7.45 -7.67 -20.98
N ALA A 19 -6.23 -8.16 -21.25
CA ALA A 19 -5.05 -7.48 -20.76
C ALA A 19 -5.11 -6.08 -21.41
N ALA A 20 -5.80 -5.17 -20.75
CA ALA A 20 -5.68 -3.78 -21.06
C ALA A 20 -4.20 -3.46 -20.87
N PRO A 21 -3.52 -2.87 -21.86
CA PRO A 21 -2.20 -2.31 -21.61
C PRO A 21 -2.41 -1.39 -20.40
N VAL A 22 -1.64 -1.61 -19.35
CA VAL A 22 -1.51 -0.64 -18.27
C VAL A 22 -0.98 0.59 -18.98
N SER A 23 -1.89 1.44 -19.39
CA SER A 23 -1.53 2.75 -19.87
C SER A 23 -0.84 3.37 -18.69
N ALA A 24 0.44 3.70 -18.85
CA ALA A 24 1.13 4.58 -17.94
C ALA A 24 0.42 5.94 -18.05
N PHE A 25 -0.75 6.03 -17.42
CA PHE A 25 -1.32 7.32 -17.11
C PHE A 25 -0.30 7.94 -16.17
N ALA A 26 0.18 9.12 -16.55
CA ALA A 26 0.90 9.98 -15.64
C ALA A 26 0.05 10.02 -14.38
N SER A 27 0.54 9.39 -13.33
CA SER A 27 -0.16 9.26 -12.07
C SER A 27 -0.61 10.66 -11.68
N SER A 28 -1.91 10.88 -11.55
CA SER A 28 -2.44 12.16 -11.09
C SER A 28 -2.00 12.46 -9.65
N VAL A 29 -1.45 11.45 -8.97
CA VAL A 29 -0.93 11.51 -7.61
C VAL A 29 0.57 11.26 -7.60
N ASN A 30 1.32 12.17 -7.02
CA ASN A 30 2.76 12.06 -6.80
C ASN A 30 3.06 12.03 -5.31
N ILE A 31 3.62 10.93 -4.82
CA ILE A 31 4.08 10.82 -3.43
C ILE A 31 5.48 11.40 -3.31
N SER A 32 5.60 12.54 -2.64
CA SER A 32 6.88 13.22 -2.41
C SER A 32 7.72 12.57 -1.31
N SER A 33 7.06 12.02 -0.27
CA SER A 33 7.73 11.29 0.81
C SER A 33 6.76 10.44 1.64
N GLY A 34 7.33 9.51 2.41
CA GLY A 34 6.60 8.65 3.34
C GLY A 34 6.30 7.27 2.80
N LEU A 35 6.00 7.11 1.52
CA LEU A 35 5.84 5.82 0.85
C LEU A 35 6.78 5.74 -0.35
N ASN A 36 7.36 4.58 -0.57
CA ASN A 36 8.16 4.32 -1.77
C ASN A 36 7.37 3.35 -2.66
N LEU A 37 6.71 3.90 -3.68
CA LEU A 37 5.88 3.14 -4.62
C LEU A 37 6.71 2.33 -5.63
N GLU A 38 8.01 2.62 -5.76
CA GLU A 38 8.89 1.94 -6.72
C GLU A 38 9.54 0.66 -6.15
N MET A 39 9.36 0.40 -4.84
CA MET A 39 9.97 -0.75 -4.19
C MET A 39 9.04 -1.96 -4.15
N ASP A 40 9.42 -3.03 -4.82
CA ASP A 40 8.76 -4.34 -4.73
C ASP A 40 8.98 -5.04 -3.37
N ALA A 41 9.87 -4.52 -2.53
CA ALA A 41 10.21 -5.10 -1.24
C ALA A 41 9.64 -4.31 -0.08
N ALA A 42 9.22 -5.01 0.98
CA ALA A 42 8.74 -4.37 2.20
C ALA A 42 9.80 -3.47 2.84
N GLU A 43 9.48 -2.18 3.00
CA GLU A 43 10.29 -1.25 3.78
C GLU A 43 10.20 -1.59 5.28
N SER A 44 11.31 -1.48 6.02
CA SER A 44 11.32 -1.74 7.46
C SER A 44 11.49 -0.45 8.28
N THR A 45 10.65 -0.27 9.30
CA THR A 45 10.73 0.88 10.22
C THR A 45 10.58 0.46 11.67
N PHE A 46 11.05 1.29 12.60
CA PHE A 46 10.80 1.16 14.04
C PHE A 46 9.70 2.10 14.54
N ASP A 47 9.22 2.99 13.67
CA ASP A 47 8.23 4.00 14.02
C ASP A 47 6.82 3.40 14.05
N ASP A 48 5.94 3.96 14.86
CA ASP A 48 4.56 3.52 15.02
C ASP A 48 3.57 4.26 14.13
N SER A 49 4.10 5.20 13.35
CA SER A 49 3.33 5.90 12.32
C SER A 49 4.22 6.29 11.15
N ARG A 50 3.60 6.60 10.03
CA ARG A 50 4.26 7.09 8.83
C ARG A 50 3.53 8.33 8.36
N ILE A 51 4.25 9.43 8.21
CA ILE A 51 3.72 10.64 7.60
C ILE A 51 3.95 10.55 6.10
N VAL A 52 2.88 10.74 5.33
CA VAL A 52 2.90 10.74 3.88
C VAL A 52 2.64 12.16 3.40
N TYR A 53 3.45 12.62 2.46
CA TYR A 53 3.27 13.89 1.76
C TYR A 53 3.19 13.63 0.27
N GLY A 54 2.36 14.39 -0.41
CA GLY A 54 2.24 14.27 -1.86
C GLY A 54 1.53 15.45 -2.50
N GLU A 55 1.41 15.34 -3.81
CA GLU A 55 0.77 16.29 -4.69
C GLU A 55 -0.25 15.56 -5.57
N ALA A 56 -1.39 16.18 -5.79
CA ALA A 56 -2.40 15.71 -6.73
C ALA A 56 -3.23 16.88 -7.26
N ALA A 57 -4.06 16.63 -8.27
CA ALA A 57 -4.97 17.64 -8.76
C ALA A 57 -5.91 18.13 -7.64
N PRO A 58 -6.29 19.41 -7.61
CA PRO A 58 -7.32 19.90 -6.72
C PRO A 58 -8.60 19.07 -6.84
N ASP A 59 -9.32 18.90 -5.72
CA ASP A 59 -10.56 18.13 -5.60
C ASP A 59 -10.42 16.61 -5.81
N THR A 60 -9.21 16.09 -6.00
CA THR A 60 -8.94 14.64 -5.99
C THR A 60 -9.21 14.08 -4.59
N GLU A 61 -9.97 13.01 -4.51
CA GLU A 61 -10.16 12.25 -3.27
C GLU A 61 -9.11 11.14 -3.18
N ILE A 62 -8.29 11.15 -2.12
CA ILE A 62 -7.25 10.16 -1.88
C ILE A 62 -7.62 9.36 -0.64
N THR A 63 -7.80 8.07 -0.78
CA THR A 63 -8.06 7.14 0.32
C THR A 63 -6.83 6.31 0.60
N PHE A 64 -6.38 6.34 1.84
CA PHE A 64 -5.34 5.46 2.37
C PHE A 64 -5.98 4.40 3.27
N THR A 65 -5.78 3.15 2.94
CA THR A 65 -6.24 2.02 3.75
C THR A 65 -5.04 1.26 4.27
N VAL A 66 -4.96 1.05 5.59
CA VAL A 66 -3.92 0.21 6.21
C VAL A 66 -4.55 -1.10 6.64
N SER A 67 -4.04 -2.19 6.14
CA SER A 67 -4.51 -3.55 6.42
C SER A 67 -3.41 -4.44 6.96
N ARG A 68 -3.80 -5.51 7.64
CA ARG A 68 -2.91 -6.59 8.09
C ARG A 68 -3.47 -7.95 7.74
N LEU A 69 -2.60 -8.92 7.57
CA LEU A 69 -3.05 -10.31 7.47
C LEU A 69 -3.26 -10.90 8.87
N ASN A 70 -4.42 -11.49 9.08
CA ASN A 70 -4.68 -12.28 10.28
C ASN A 70 -3.98 -13.64 10.19
N HIS A 71 -4.09 -14.47 11.22
CA HIS A 71 -3.45 -15.79 11.27
C HIS A 71 -3.95 -16.77 10.19
N TRP A 72 -5.07 -16.51 9.54
CA TRP A 72 -5.57 -17.27 8.38
C TRP A 72 -5.13 -16.68 7.03
N GLY A 73 -4.26 -15.65 7.03
CA GLY A 73 -3.82 -14.97 5.81
C GLY A 73 -4.89 -14.07 5.17
N LYS A 74 -5.95 -13.74 5.91
CA LYS A 74 -7.00 -12.85 5.42
C LYS A 74 -6.67 -11.40 5.81
N ALA A 75 -6.81 -10.48 4.85
CA ALA A 75 -6.65 -9.06 5.10
C ALA A 75 -7.72 -8.54 6.05
N VAL A 76 -7.30 -7.78 7.05
CA VAL A 76 -8.14 -7.07 8.00
C VAL A 76 -7.71 -5.61 7.99
N GLU A 77 -8.62 -4.74 7.66
CA GLU A 77 -8.42 -3.30 7.73
C GLU A 77 -8.29 -2.85 9.17
N ILE A 78 -7.31 -2.01 9.45
CA ILE A 78 -7.04 -1.44 10.77
C ILE A 78 -7.18 0.08 10.79
N TYR A 79 -7.11 0.71 9.63
CA TYR A 79 -7.24 2.16 9.49
C TYR A 79 -7.62 2.54 8.06
N GLU A 80 -8.47 3.53 7.93
CA GLU A 80 -8.82 4.16 6.66
C GLU A 80 -8.93 5.68 6.87
N ASP A 81 -8.40 6.45 5.93
CA ASP A 81 -8.50 7.90 5.90
C ASP A 81 -8.68 8.39 4.47
N THR A 82 -9.62 9.29 4.27
CA THR A 82 -9.90 9.89 2.96
C THR A 82 -9.66 11.39 3.04
N ILE A 83 -8.83 11.90 2.14
CA ILE A 83 -8.43 13.29 2.04
C ILE A 83 -8.92 13.85 0.71
N THR A 84 -9.58 15.00 0.74
CA THR A 84 -9.84 15.80 -0.46
C THR A 84 -8.72 16.81 -0.64
N VAL A 85 -8.03 16.76 -1.77
CA VAL A 85 -6.90 17.65 -2.06
C VAL A 85 -7.40 19.08 -2.28
N GLY A 86 -6.83 20.01 -1.54
CA GLY A 86 -7.17 21.43 -1.65
C GLY A 86 -6.65 22.10 -2.92
N SER A 87 -7.00 23.36 -3.10
CA SER A 87 -6.64 24.17 -4.29
C SER A 87 -5.13 24.32 -4.54
N MET A 88 -4.30 24.09 -3.53
CA MET A 88 -2.84 24.11 -3.68
C MET A 88 -2.26 22.82 -4.25
N GLY A 89 -3.08 21.78 -4.41
CA GLY A 89 -2.64 20.49 -4.93
C GLY A 89 -1.75 19.70 -3.99
N LEU A 90 -1.65 20.07 -2.70
CA LEU A 90 -0.82 19.41 -1.70
C LEU A 90 -1.69 18.65 -0.71
N PHE A 91 -1.20 17.49 -0.26
CA PHE A 91 -1.82 16.72 0.82
C PHE A 91 -0.79 16.12 1.77
N SER A 92 -1.24 15.83 2.97
CA SER A 92 -0.48 15.03 3.93
C SER A 92 -1.41 14.24 4.85
N THR A 93 -0.97 13.05 5.24
CA THR A 93 -1.66 12.23 6.24
C THR A 93 -0.66 11.50 7.12
N THR A 94 -1.13 11.01 8.27
CA THR A 94 -0.34 10.20 9.19
C THR A 94 -0.99 8.84 9.32
N LEU A 95 -0.34 7.82 8.79
CA LEU A 95 -0.80 6.44 8.82
C LEU A 95 -0.27 5.72 10.06
N PRO A 96 -1.12 5.13 10.90
CA PRO A 96 -0.67 4.31 12.03
C PRO A 96 -0.12 3.00 11.51
N LEU A 97 0.96 2.52 12.14
CA LEU A 97 1.59 1.25 11.81
C LEU A 97 1.55 0.32 13.02
N GLU A 98 1.06 -0.89 12.84
CA GLU A 98 1.14 -1.94 13.83
C GLU A 98 2.41 -2.80 13.65
N LYS A 99 2.80 -3.57 14.68
CA LYS A 99 3.96 -4.47 14.59
C LYS A 99 3.74 -5.54 13.52
N GLY A 100 4.75 -5.80 12.72
CA GLY A 100 4.69 -6.72 11.58
C GLY A 100 4.42 -5.99 10.28
N ASN A 101 3.93 -6.71 9.29
CA ASN A 101 3.65 -6.14 7.97
C ASN A 101 2.34 -5.37 7.98
N ASN A 102 2.38 -4.15 7.49
CA ASN A 102 1.23 -3.29 7.20
C ASN A 102 1.14 -3.14 5.68
N TYR A 103 0.01 -3.47 5.14
CA TYR A 103 -0.31 -3.34 3.72
C TYR A 103 -1.06 -2.03 3.55
N ILE A 104 -0.45 -1.09 2.88
CA ILE A 104 -1.01 0.26 2.68
C ILE A 104 -1.46 0.34 1.24
N THR A 105 -2.76 0.50 1.04
CA THR A 105 -3.36 0.75 -0.26
C THR A 105 -3.66 2.23 -0.39
N LEU A 106 -3.22 2.83 -1.47
CA LEU A 106 -3.55 4.18 -1.89
C LEU A 106 -4.51 4.09 -3.07
N THR A 107 -5.67 4.70 -2.95
CA THR A 107 -6.64 4.83 -4.03
C THR A 107 -6.94 6.31 -4.26
N ALA A 108 -6.87 6.76 -5.50
CA ALA A 108 -7.23 8.13 -5.86
C ALA A 108 -8.39 8.14 -6.84
N VAL A 109 -9.33 9.03 -6.57
CA VAL A 109 -10.53 9.25 -7.40
C VAL A 109 -10.54 10.70 -7.85
N GLU A 110 -10.59 10.92 -9.16
CA GLU A 110 -10.68 12.22 -9.80
C GLU A 110 -11.91 12.23 -10.69
N ASP A 111 -12.75 13.25 -10.57
CA ASP A 111 -14.02 13.39 -11.31
C ASP A 111 -14.96 12.15 -11.20
N GLY A 112 -14.88 11.41 -10.08
CA GLY A 112 -15.69 10.21 -9.83
C GLY A 112 -15.14 8.93 -10.46
N GLU A 113 -13.96 8.98 -11.09
CA GLU A 113 -13.25 7.82 -11.64
C GLU A 113 -12.00 7.50 -10.84
N GLU A 114 -11.77 6.21 -10.57
CA GLU A 114 -10.53 5.75 -9.93
C GLU A 114 -9.37 5.88 -10.92
N THR A 115 -8.41 6.72 -10.57
CA THR A 115 -7.26 7.04 -11.44
C THR A 115 -5.98 6.34 -11.02
N VAL A 116 -5.84 6.02 -9.73
CA VAL A 116 -4.64 5.38 -9.17
C VAL A 116 -5.07 4.35 -8.13
N GLN A 117 -4.43 3.18 -8.17
CA GLN A 117 -4.47 2.20 -7.09
C GLN A 117 -3.08 1.60 -6.93
N GLU A 118 -2.45 1.86 -5.79
CA GLU A 118 -1.10 1.40 -5.47
C GLU A 118 -1.08 0.70 -4.11
N GLU A 119 -0.23 -0.31 -3.96
CA GLU A 119 -0.04 -1.02 -2.70
C GLU A 119 1.44 -1.00 -2.28
N VAL A 120 1.69 -0.67 -1.02
CA VAL A 120 3.03 -0.66 -0.41
C VAL A 120 3.00 -1.46 0.88
N VAL A 121 4.07 -2.21 1.13
CA VAL A 121 4.21 -2.97 2.37
C VAL A 121 5.26 -2.33 3.26
N ILE A 122 4.85 -1.92 4.48
CA ILE A 122 5.75 -1.42 5.51
C ILE A 122 5.79 -2.39 6.68
N ARG A 123 6.98 -2.89 7.00
CA ARG A 123 7.21 -3.76 8.15
C ARG A 123 7.67 -2.96 9.35
N ARG A 124 6.82 -2.86 10.37
CA ARG A 124 7.21 -2.27 11.65
C ARG A 124 7.90 -3.28 12.53
N VAL A 125 9.13 -2.99 12.88
CA VAL A 125 9.96 -3.80 13.80
C VAL A 125 9.81 -3.29 15.22
N SER A 126 9.87 -4.18 16.21
CA SER A 126 9.73 -3.82 17.63
C SER A 126 10.87 -2.88 18.09
N LYS A 127 10.54 -1.85 18.88
CA LYS A 127 11.51 -0.98 19.54
C LYS A 127 12.48 -1.76 20.48
N THR A 128 12.07 -2.95 20.93
CA THR A 128 12.96 -3.85 21.70
C THR A 128 14.13 -4.34 20.83
N VAL A 129 13.87 -4.72 19.58
CA VAL A 129 14.91 -5.12 18.62
C VAL A 129 15.85 -3.95 18.34
N LYS A 130 15.32 -2.73 18.18
CA LYS A 130 16.14 -1.51 18.03
C LYS A 130 17.11 -1.35 19.20
N LYS A 131 16.63 -1.49 20.44
CA LYS A 131 17.46 -1.41 21.65
C LYS A 131 18.51 -2.52 21.71
N GLN A 132 18.15 -3.74 21.29
CA GLN A 132 19.13 -4.85 21.23
C GLN A 132 20.23 -4.58 20.21
N LEU A 133 19.88 -4.12 19.00
CA LEU A 133 20.85 -3.76 17.98
C LEU A 133 21.77 -2.63 18.44
N GLN A 134 21.22 -1.59 19.07
CA GLN A 134 22.02 -0.49 19.64
C GLN A 134 23.00 -0.97 20.71
N ARG A 135 22.60 -1.91 21.57
CA ARG A 135 23.51 -2.51 22.58
C ARG A 135 24.63 -3.32 21.93
N MET A 136 24.32 -4.05 20.86
CA MET A 136 25.33 -4.85 20.13
C MET A 136 26.35 -3.96 19.43
N ILE A 137 25.93 -2.81 18.91
CA ILE A 137 26.84 -1.82 18.27
C ILE A 137 27.62 -1.02 19.32
N ALA A 138 27.04 -0.78 20.50
CA ALA A 138 27.62 0.00 21.58
C ALA A 138 28.55 -0.83 22.51
N LEU A 139 28.82 -2.11 22.17
CA LEU A 139 29.85 -2.85 22.90
C LEU A 139 31.22 -2.26 22.56
N PRO A 140 31.82 -1.45 23.48
CA PRO A 140 33.15 -0.92 23.27
C PRO A 140 34.16 -2.04 23.50
N GLY A 141 35.01 -2.26 22.50
CA GLY A 141 36.25 -2.96 22.73
C GLY A 141 36.30 -4.43 22.39
N LEU A 142 36.21 -4.73 21.11
CA LEU A 142 37.13 -5.67 20.52
C LEU A 142 38.36 -4.84 20.04
N HIS A 143 39.10 -4.25 20.96
CA HIS A 143 40.47 -3.96 20.70
C HIS A 143 41.19 -5.30 20.58
N THR A 144 41.28 -5.81 19.35
CA THR A 144 42.23 -6.83 19.01
C THR A 144 43.60 -6.24 19.22
N ASN A 145 44.14 -6.47 20.41
CA ASN A 145 45.60 -6.35 20.63
C ASN A 145 46.27 -7.42 19.76
N LEU A 146 46.47 -7.10 18.49
CA LEU A 146 47.47 -7.77 17.67
C LEU A 146 48.82 -7.20 18.09
N ARG A 147 49.51 -7.95 18.96
CA ARG A 147 50.93 -7.88 19.10
C ARG A 147 51.59 -8.85 18.13
#